data_0955fd844e2659754fed80c5382cf0d2
#
_entry.id   0955fd844e2659754fed80c5382cf0d2
#
_cell.length_a   1.000
_cell.length_b   1.000
_cell.length_c   1.000
_cell.angle_alpha   90.00
_cell.angle_beta   90.00
_cell.angle_gamma   90.00
#
_symmetry.space_group_name_H-M   'P 1'
#
loop_
_entity.id
_entity.type
_entity.pdbx_description
1 polymer ?
#
loop_
_entity_poly.entity_id
_entity_poly.type
_entity_poly.pdbx_seq_one_letter_code
_entity_poly.pdbx_strand_id
1 'polypeptide(L)'
;MKFTWKQFSCFVLAVALLVSAFSQIPVKAGSTVSCKSLCNTALKATGNSSKLKYMSSSSSDFGALSYSDRKKVKSIQYVFDTKEVYSLCVMEASNTSDAKALASVLKNYKKRNCKSDYLSDYSSTEKKVFKNAVYGRKGNYVWYISMSSDKSKNKKGQTALKKKL
;
A
#
# COMPACT_ATOMS: atom_id res chain seq x y z
N MET A 1 -18.79 -10.43 -57.29
CA MET A 1 -17.92 -9.25 -57.11
C MET A 1 -16.53 -9.71 -56.86
N LYS A 2 -15.58 -9.43 -57.78
CA LYS A 2 -14.17 -9.81 -57.58
C LYS A 2 -13.46 -8.65 -56.86
N PHE A 3 -13.13 -8.86 -55.58
CA PHE A 3 -12.32 -7.92 -54.82
C PHE A 3 -10.89 -7.93 -55.38
N THR A 4 -10.37 -6.82 -55.84
CA THR A 4 -9.03 -6.70 -56.38
C THR A 4 -8.01 -6.54 -55.27
N TRP A 5 -6.84 -7.17 -55.41
CA TRP A 5 -5.73 -7.18 -54.43
C TRP A 5 -5.29 -5.79 -53.95
N LYS A 6 -5.50 -4.77 -54.77
CA LYS A 6 -5.21 -3.35 -54.39
C LYS A 6 -6.08 -2.81 -53.26
N GLN A 7 -7.34 -3.30 -53.10
CA GLN A 7 -8.21 -2.89 -52.02
C GLN A 7 -7.85 -3.57 -50.69
N PHE A 8 -7.25 -4.76 -50.75
CA PHE A 8 -6.80 -5.47 -49.54
C PHE A 8 -5.56 -4.80 -48.93
N SER A 9 -4.66 -4.27 -49.76
CA SER A 9 -3.42 -3.59 -49.29
C SER A 9 -3.71 -2.27 -48.54
N CYS A 10 -4.71 -1.49 -48.98
CA CYS A 10 -5.10 -0.26 -48.28
C CYS A 10 -5.77 -0.50 -46.95
N PHE A 11 -6.50 -1.60 -46.80
CA PHE A 11 -7.22 -1.93 -45.55
C PHE A 11 -6.24 -2.40 -44.46
N VAL A 12 -5.23 -3.18 -44.83
CA VAL A 12 -4.17 -3.64 -43.91
C VAL A 12 -3.31 -2.48 -43.43
N LEU A 13 -2.98 -1.51 -44.29
CA LEU A 13 -2.22 -0.32 -43.89
C LEU A 13 -3.03 0.61 -42.95
N ALA A 14 -4.33 0.76 -43.16
CA ALA A 14 -5.19 1.59 -42.31
C ALA A 14 -5.34 0.98 -40.90
N VAL A 15 -5.43 -0.36 -40.79
CA VAL A 15 -5.51 -1.03 -39.50
C VAL A 15 -4.18 -0.98 -38.74
N ALA A 16 -3.05 -1.09 -39.43
CA ALA A 16 -1.72 -0.98 -38.82
C ALA A 16 -1.44 0.44 -38.25
N LEU A 17 -1.94 1.49 -38.92
CA LEU A 17 -1.80 2.87 -38.42
C LEU A 17 -2.71 3.19 -37.23
N LEU A 18 -3.85 2.51 -37.08
CA LEU A 18 -4.73 2.67 -35.91
C LEU A 18 -4.20 1.99 -34.64
N VAL A 19 -3.44 0.88 -34.78
CA VAL A 19 -2.84 0.20 -33.63
C VAL A 19 -1.64 0.95 -33.07
N SER A 20 -0.93 1.72 -33.87
CA SER A 20 0.24 2.51 -33.42
C SER A 20 -0.14 3.83 -32.71
N ALA A 21 -1.38 4.31 -32.84
CA ALA A 21 -1.81 5.55 -32.18
C ALA A 21 -2.25 5.36 -30.72
N PHE A 22 -2.42 4.11 -30.25
CA PHE A 22 -2.82 3.82 -28.86
C PHE A 22 -1.67 3.64 -27.87
N SER A 23 -0.41 3.75 -28.29
CA SER A 23 0.75 3.43 -27.43
C SER A 23 1.43 4.64 -26.78
N GLN A 24 0.87 5.83 -26.87
CA GLN A 24 1.45 7.01 -26.20
C GLN A 24 0.39 7.87 -25.51
N ILE A 25 -0.32 7.27 -24.55
CA ILE A 25 -0.81 8.10 -23.47
C ILE A 25 0.40 8.37 -22.57
N PRO A 26 0.92 9.61 -22.49
CA PRO A 26 1.96 9.92 -21.52
C PRO A 26 1.35 9.63 -20.15
N VAL A 27 1.78 8.55 -19.51
CA VAL A 27 1.55 8.37 -18.09
C VAL A 27 2.18 9.56 -17.42
N LYS A 28 1.36 10.57 -17.11
CA LYS A 28 1.77 11.73 -16.32
C LYS A 28 2.48 11.14 -15.12
N ALA A 29 3.81 11.31 -15.07
CA ALA A 29 4.61 10.92 -13.93
C ALA A 29 4.04 11.70 -12.74
N GLY A 30 3.07 11.10 -12.05
CA GLY A 30 2.46 11.68 -10.88
C GLY A 30 3.58 11.95 -9.89
N SER A 31 3.67 13.18 -9.40
CA SER A 31 4.62 13.53 -8.35
C SER A 31 4.56 12.46 -7.26
N THR A 32 5.66 11.74 -7.04
CA THR A 32 5.71 10.66 -6.05
C THR A 32 5.53 11.27 -4.67
N VAL A 33 4.42 10.97 -4.03
CA VAL A 33 4.15 11.45 -2.67
C VAL A 33 5.00 10.64 -1.70
N SER A 34 5.85 11.29 -0.91
CA SER A 34 6.75 10.56 -0.01
C SER A 34 5.97 9.74 1.04
N CYS A 35 6.49 8.56 1.38
CA CYS A 35 5.92 7.71 2.44
C CYS A 35 5.77 8.45 3.76
N LYS A 36 6.72 9.35 4.11
CA LYS A 36 6.66 10.23 5.29
C LYS A 36 5.43 11.14 5.25
N SER A 37 5.15 11.78 4.10
CA SER A 37 4.00 12.67 3.94
C SER A 37 2.67 11.92 4.04
N LEU A 38 2.58 10.72 3.44
CA LEU A 38 1.42 9.84 3.52
C LEU A 38 1.19 9.33 4.96
N CYS A 39 2.26 8.92 5.62
CA CYS A 39 2.24 8.47 7.01
C CYS A 39 1.69 9.58 7.93
N ASN A 40 2.24 10.80 7.85
CA ASN A 40 1.78 11.95 8.64
C ASN A 40 0.30 12.28 8.37
N THR A 41 -0.14 12.19 7.11
CA THR A 41 -1.55 12.42 6.75
C THR A 41 -2.47 11.38 7.41
N ALA A 42 -2.09 10.11 7.37
CA ALA A 42 -2.86 9.04 8.00
C ALA A 42 -2.87 9.18 9.54
N LEU A 43 -1.71 9.48 10.14
CA LEU A 43 -1.59 9.70 11.59
C LEU A 43 -2.52 10.81 12.09
N LYS A 44 -2.47 11.97 11.45
CA LYS A 44 -3.34 13.10 11.79
C LYS A 44 -4.82 12.71 11.74
N ALA A 45 -5.21 11.94 10.73
CA ALA A 45 -6.60 11.51 10.56
C ALA A 45 -7.06 10.44 11.56
N THR A 46 -6.14 9.64 12.14
CA THR A 46 -6.47 8.68 13.20
C THR A 46 -6.62 9.34 14.58
N GLY A 47 -6.00 10.49 14.81
CA GLY A 47 -6.04 11.22 16.08
C GLY A 47 -5.24 10.59 17.23
N ASN A 48 -4.37 9.60 16.97
CA ASN A 48 -3.67 8.82 18.00
C ASN A 48 -2.13 8.92 17.93
N SER A 49 -1.60 10.02 17.41
CA SER A 49 -0.14 10.22 17.29
C SER A 49 0.63 10.17 18.61
N SER A 50 0.00 10.56 19.72
CA SER A 50 0.61 10.55 21.08
C SER A 50 0.98 9.13 21.58
N LYS A 51 0.44 8.07 20.97
CA LYS A 51 0.78 6.69 21.33
C LYS A 51 2.12 6.22 20.76
N LEU A 52 2.65 6.92 19.76
CA LEU A 52 3.86 6.52 19.06
C LEU A 52 5.11 6.99 19.79
N LYS A 53 6.14 6.16 19.78
CA LYS A 53 7.45 6.41 20.41
C LYS A 53 8.59 6.41 19.39
N TYR A 54 8.46 5.63 18.34
CA TYR A 54 9.54 5.39 17.39
C TYR A 54 9.11 5.69 15.96
N MET A 55 10.09 6.07 15.15
CA MET A 55 9.93 6.33 13.72
C MET A 55 11.13 5.76 12.97
N SER A 56 10.88 5.01 11.92
CA SER A 56 11.92 4.45 11.05
C SER A 56 11.60 4.62 9.57
N SER A 57 12.63 4.80 8.77
CA SER A 57 12.60 4.74 7.30
C SER A 57 13.32 3.50 6.76
N SER A 58 13.70 2.55 7.63
CA SER A 58 14.32 1.28 7.24
C SER A 58 13.28 0.16 7.15
N SER A 59 13.32 -0.59 6.04
CA SER A 59 12.47 -1.76 5.87
C SER A 59 12.84 -2.95 6.78
N SER A 60 14.05 -2.93 7.37
CA SER A 60 14.48 -3.92 8.36
C SER A 60 13.70 -3.84 9.67
N ASP A 61 13.22 -2.66 10.02
CA ASP A 61 12.57 -2.40 11.30
C ASP A 61 11.10 -2.80 11.31
N PHE A 62 10.53 -3.08 10.14
CA PHE A 62 9.16 -3.58 10.06
C PHE A 62 9.14 -5.11 10.02
N GLY A 63 8.90 -5.73 11.15
CA GLY A 63 8.96 -7.19 11.35
C GLY A 63 7.98 -8.04 10.54
N ALA A 64 7.11 -7.42 9.72
CA ALA A 64 6.28 -8.12 8.77
C ALA A 64 7.06 -8.58 7.52
N LEU A 65 8.19 -7.94 7.18
CA LEU A 65 8.92 -8.14 5.94
C LEU A 65 10.05 -9.16 6.09
N SER A 66 10.02 -10.21 5.28
CA SER A 66 11.17 -11.09 5.07
C SER A 66 12.29 -10.36 4.32
N TYR A 67 13.49 -10.94 4.28
CA TYR A 67 14.60 -10.41 3.49
C TYR A 67 14.23 -10.22 2.00
N SER A 68 13.53 -11.17 1.41
CA SER A 68 13.07 -11.09 0.01
C SER A 68 11.98 -10.02 -0.20
N ASP A 69 11.15 -9.76 0.81
CA ASP A 69 10.12 -8.71 0.72
C ASP A 69 10.73 -7.31 0.81
N ARG A 70 11.79 -7.13 1.60
CA ARG A 70 12.51 -5.85 1.72
C ARG A 70 13.07 -5.38 0.38
N LYS A 71 13.50 -6.29 -0.50
CA LYS A 71 13.99 -5.98 -1.86
C LYS A 71 12.91 -5.39 -2.78
N LYS A 72 11.62 -5.61 -2.46
CA LYS A 72 10.48 -5.06 -3.19
C LYS A 72 10.11 -3.64 -2.76
N VAL A 73 10.68 -3.17 -1.65
CA VAL A 73 10.38 -1.85 -1.05
C VAL A 73 11.35 -0.82 -1.59
N LYS A 74 10.83 0.20 -2.28
CA LYS A 74 11.59 1.36 -2.74
C LYS A 74 11.79 2.39 -1.61
N SER A 75 10.73 2.65 -0.85
CA SER A 75 10.78 3.54 0.32
C SER A 75 9.73 3.11 1.35
N ILE A 76 9.97 3.44 2.62
CA ILE A 76 9.11 3.11 3.74
C ILE A 76 9.12 4.24 4.77
N GLN A 77 7.99 4.42 5.45
CA GLN A 77 7.88 5.13 6.71
C GLN A 77 7.09 4.26 7.67
N TYR A 78 7.71 3.90 8.79
CA TYR A 78 7.14 3.08 9.85
C TYR A 78 7.18 3.86 11.16
N VAL A 79 6.06 3.92 11.86
CA VAL A 79 5.93 4.56 13.18
C VAL A 79 5.21 3.61 14.11
N PHE A 80 5.68 3.49 15.36
CA PHE A 80 5.20 2.47 16.30
C PHE A 80 5.44 2.84 17.76
N ASP A 81 4.71 2.19 18.67
CA ASP A 81 4.96 2.22 20.10
C ASP A 81 5.92 1.10 20.52
N THR A 82 6.33 1.08 21.80
CA THR A 82 7.29 0.10 22.34
C THR A 82 6.87 -1.36 22.16
N LYS A 83 5.56 -1.63 22.07
CA LYS A 83 5.01 -2.99 21.93
C LYS A 83 4.53 -3.29 20.51
N GLU A 84 4.72 -2.35 19.58
CA GLU A 84 4.19 -2.41 18.20
C GLU A 84 2.67 -2.62 18.09
N VAL A 85 1.92 -2.38 19.18
CA VAL A 85 0.46 -2.44 19.21
C VAL A 85 -0.12 -1.32 18.37
N TYR A 86 0.33 -0.08 18.65
CA TYR A 86 -0.01 1.11 17.87
C TYR A 86 1.08 1.30 16.82
N SER A 87 0.72 1.03 15.59
CA SER A 87 1.68 1.12 14.48
C SER A 87 1.03 1.56 13.18
N LEU A 88 1.81 2.28 12.37
CA LEU A 88 1.43 2.67 11.04
C LEU A 88 2.62 2.56 10.12
N CYS A 89 2.46 1.81 9.04
CA CYS A 89 3.47 1.62 8.01
C CYS A 89 2.91 2.06 6.66
N VAL A 90 3.67 2.85 5.92
CA VAL A 90 3.44 3.17 4.51
C VAL A 90 4.68 2.82 3.73
N MET A 91 4.52 2.06 2.65
CA MET A 91 5.60 1.65 1.75
C MET A 91 5.27 2.03 0.31
N GLU A 92 6.28 2.48 -0.42
CA GLU A 92 6.29 2.53 -1.87
C GLU A 92 7.02 1.30 -2.38
N ALA A 93 6.36 0.49 -3.18
CA ALA A 93 6.96 -0.67 -3.84
C ALA A 93 7.71 -0.25 -5.12
N SER A 94 8.67 -1.07 -5.56
CA SER A 94 9.43 -0.82 -6.78
C SER A 94 8.55 -0.78 -8.04
N ASN A 95 7.48 -1.58 -8.05
CA ASN A 95 6.49 -1.65 -9.12
C ASN A 95 5.14 -2.18 -8.62
N THR A 96 4.15 -2.22 -9.50
CA THR A 96 2.78 -2.66 -9.17
C THR A 96 2.70 -4.14 -8.77
N SER A 97 3.53 -5.02 -9.33
CA SER A 97 3.59 -6.43 -8.97
C SER A 97 4.11 -6.60 -7.54
N ASP A 98 5.19 -5.91 -7.21
CA ASP A 98 5.74 -5.88 -5.85
C ASP A 98 4.74 -5.31 -4.84
N ALA A 99 3.98 -4.27 -5.24
CA ALA A 99 2.93 -3.71 -4.40
C ALA A 99 1.81 -4.73 -4.11
N LYS A 100 1.44 -5.59 -5.07
CA LYS A 100 0.48 -6.69 -4.85
C LYS A 100 1.05 -7.73 -3.87
N ALA A 101 2.32 -8.10 -4.03
CA ALA A 101 3.01 -9.03 -3.14
C ALA A 101 3.07 -8.48 -1.71
N LEU A 102 3.51 -7.23 -1.53
CA LEU A 102 3.58 -6.57 -0.22
C LEU A 102 2.20 -6.41 0.44
N ALA A 103 1.14 -6.14 -0.33
CA ALA A 103 -0.22 -6.10 0.20
C ALA A 103 -0.66 -7.47 0.76
N SER A 104 -0.24 -8.57 0.13
CA SER A 104 -0.47 -9.93 0.63
C SER A 104 0.32 -10.21 1.91
N VAL A 105 1.56 -9.72 2.01
CA VAL A 105 2.36 -9.76 3.25
C VAL A 105 1.63 -9.05 4.38
N LEU A 106 1.11 -7.83 4.16
CA LEU A 106 0.38 -7.07 5.17
C LEU A 106 -0.93 -7.76 5.60
N LYS A 107 -1.64 -8.41 4.66
CA LYS A 107 -2.80 -9.25 4.97
C LYS A 107 -2.43 -10.38 5.93
N ASN A 108 -1.35 -11.09 5.64
CA ASN A 108 -0.88 -12.22 6.45
C ASN A 108 -0.34 -11.73 7.81
N TYR A 109 0.35 -10.61 7.85
CA TYR A 109 0.80 -9.95 9.08
C TYR A 109 -0.37 -9.66 10.01
N LYS A 110 -1.44 -9.01 9.49
CA LYS A 110 -2.67 -8.80 10.26
C LYS A 110 -3.27 -10.11 10.76
N LYS A 111 -3.38 -11.14 9.89
CA LYS A 111 -3.93 -12.44 10.27
C LYS A 111 -3.14 -13.09 11.40
N ARG A 112 -1.81 -13.03 11.35
CA ARG A 112 -0.91 -13.56 12.39
C ARG A 112 -1.13 -12.82 13.71
N ASN A 113 -1.17 -11.50 13.71
CA ASN A 113 -1.34 -10.67 14.91
C ASN A 113 -2.76 -10.78 15.52
N CYS A 114 -3.70 -11.45 14.85
CA CYS A 114 -5.04 -11.71 15.37
C CYS A 114 -5.22 -13.14 15.90
N LYS A 115 -4.19 -14.01 15.87
CA LYS A 115 -4.26 -15.37 16.42
C LYS A 115 -4.30 -15.31 17.95
N SER A 116 -5.01 -16.27 18.56
CA SER A 116 -5.15 -16.41 20.03
C SER A 116 -3.80 -16.41 20.74
N ASP A 117 -2.88 -17.25 20.25
CA ASP A 117 -1.55 -17.44 20.84
C ASP A 117 -0.72 -16.15 20.83
N TYR A 118 -0.76 -15.39 19.72
CA TYR A 118 -0.10 -14.08 19.62
C TYR A 118 -0.72 -13.06 20.58
N LEU A 119 -2.04 -13.14 20.78
CA LEU A 119 -2.78 -12.17 21.58
C LEU A 119 -2.82 -12.51 23.09
N SER A 120 -2.25 -13.64 23.55
CA SER A 120 -2.34 -14.08 24.95
C SER A 120 -1.93 -12.97 25.93
N ASP A 121 -0.80 -12.33 25.68
CA ASP A 121 -0.15 -11.39 26.60
C ASP A 121 -0.63 -9.94 26.46
N TYR A 122 -1.63 -9.70 25.61
CA TYR A 122 -2.16 -8.36 25.36
C TYR A 122 -3.49 -8.12 26.11
N SER A 123 -3.70 -6.90 26.59
CA SER A 123 -4.96 -6.47 27.19
C SER A 123 -6.12 -6.52 26.19
N SER A 124 -7.36 -6.51 26.70
CA SER A 124 -8.57 -6.51 25.86
C SER A 124 -8.62 -5.34 24.87
N THR A 125 -8.09 -4.17 25.24
CA THR A 125 -7.99 -2.99 24.38
C THR A 125 -6.94 -3.18 23.29
N GLU A 126 -5.74 -3.67 23.64
CA GLU A 126 -4.66 -3.96 22.66
C GLU A 126 -5.10 -5.03 21.65
N LYS A 127 -5.78 -6.09 22.10
CA LYS A 127 -6.40 -7.10 21.23
C LYS A 127 -7.36 -6.48 20.20
N LYS A 128 -8.16 -5.48 20.62
CA LYS A 128 -9.05 -4.75 19.70
C LYS A 128 -8.27 -3.90 18.70
N VAL A 129 -7.13 -3.30 19.09
CA VAL A 129 -6.28 -2.53 18.16
C VAL A 129 -5.81 -3.41 17.01
N PHE A 130 -5.23 -4.59 17.29
CA PHE A 130 -4.81 -5.53 16.24
C PHE A 130 -5.97 -6.01 15.37
N LYS A 131 -7.09 -6.41 15.96
CA LYS A 131 -8.28 -6.89 15.23
C LYS A 131 -8.86 -5.83 14.30
N ASN A 132 -8.81 -4.56 14.72
CA ASN A 132 -9.36 -3.42 13.99
C ASN A 132 -8.36 -2.71 13.07
N ALA A 133 -7.12 -3.22 12.97
CA ALA A 133 -6.16 -2.74 11.99
C ALA A 133 -6.70 -2.85 10.56
N VAL A 134 -6.31 -1.90 9.71
CA VAL A 134 -6.63 -1.89 8.29
C VAL A 134 -5.35 -1.91 7.47
N TYR A 135 -5.41 -2.50 6.30
CA TYR A 135 -4.33 -2.50 5.32
C TYR A 135 -4.91 -2.27 3.93
N GLY A 136 -4.06 -1.91 2.98
CA GLY A 136 -4.53 -1.70 1.62
C GLY A 136 -3.41 -1.32 0.66
N ARG A 137 -3.83 -1.04 -0.58
CA ARG A 137 -2.97 -0.68 -1.71
C ARG A 137 -3.66 0.32 -2.63
N LYS A 138 -2.87 1.24 -3.20
CA LYS A 138 -3.25 2.08 -4.35
C LYS A 138 -2.01 2.36 -5.19
N GLY A 139 -2.01 2.00 -6.47
CA GLY A 139 -0.82 2.05 -7.31
C GLY A 139 0.32 1.22 -6.71
N ASN A 140 1.49 1.84 -6.55
CA ASN A 140 2.68 1.24 -5.95
C ASN A 140 2.73 1.41 -4.42
N TYR A 141 1.77 2.10 -3.80
CA TYR A 141 1.75 2.30 -2.36
C TYR A 141 0.95 1.23 -1.65
N VAL A 142 1.49 0.74 -0.53
CA VAL A 142 0.82 -0.17 0.40
C VAL A 142 0.93 0.36 1.82
N TRP A 143 -0.04 0.02 2.67
CA TRP A 143 -0.06 0.51 4.05
C TRP A 143 -0.69 -0.50 5.01
N TYR A 144 -0.27 -0.37 6.26
CA TYR A 144 -0.86 -1.03 7.43
C TYR A 144 -1.10 0.03 8.51
N ILE A 145 -2.31 0.07 9.08
CA ILE A 145 -2.71 1.05 10.09
C ILE A 145 -3.36 0.32 11.26
N SER A 146 -2.70 0.31 12.40
CA SER A 146 -3.13 -0.26 13.67
C SER A 146 -3.01 0.81 14.76
N MET A 147 -3.84 1.86 14.66
CA MET A 147 -3.71 3.06 15.48
C MET A 147 -4.84 3.22 16.51
N SER A 148 -5.87 2.37 16.48
CA SER A 148 -7.02 2.50 17.36
C SER A 148 -7.76 1.18 17.55
N SER A 149 -8.31 0.99 18.75
CA SER A 149 -9.31 -0.04 19.02
C SER A 149 -10.65 0.24 18.31
N ASP A 150 -10.87 1.46 17.82
CA ASP A 150 -11.98 1.82 16.96
C ASP A 150 -11.58 1.70 15.48
N LYS A 151 -12.21 0.76 14.77
CA LYS A 151 -11.97 0.52 13.34
C LYS A 151 -12.29 1.74 12.47
N SER A 152 -13.23 2.59 12.89
CA SER A 152 -13.61 3.79 12.13
C SER A 152 -12.45 4.78 12.05
N LYS A 153 -11.68 4.95 13.13
CA LYS A 153 -10.48 5.80 13.17
C LYS A 153 -9.38 5.29 12.23
N ASN A 154 -9.10 3.98 12.23
CA ASN A 154 -8.15 3.38 11.30
C ASN A 154 -8.60 3.56 9.84
N LYS A 155 -9.91 3.41 9.55
CA LYS A 155 -10.48 3.69 8.23
C LYS A 155 -10.37 5.17 7.84
N LYS A 156 -10.53 6.12 8.76
CA LYS A 156 -10.30 7.56 8.49
C LYS A 156 -8.87 7.81 8.04
N GLY A 157 -7.88 7.23 8.72
CA GLY A 157 -6.48 7.27 8.31
C GLY A 157 -6.26 6.73 6.90
N GLN A 158 -6.84 5.56 6.61
CA GLN A 158 -6.77 4.95 5.27
C GLN A 158 -7.42 5.83 4.19
N THR A 159 -8.57 6.43 4.47
CA THR A 159 -9.26 7.31 3.53
C THR A 159 -8.46 8.58 3.24
N ALA A 160 -7.89 9.21 4.26
CA ALA A 160 -7.04 10.37 4.13
C ALA A 160 -5.78 10.09 3.27
N LEU A 161 -5.15 8.92 3.50
CA LEU A 161 -4.02 8.45 2.71
C LEU A 161 -4.42 8.24 1.24
N LYS A 162 -5.54 7.56 0.98
CA LYS A 162 -6.02 7.31 -0.39
C LYS A 162 -6.36 8.59 -1.16
N LYS A 163 -6.86 9.63 -0.47
CA LYS A 163 -7.16 10.93 -1.10
C LYS A 163 -5.88 11.67 -1.52
N LYS A 164 -4.77 11.44 -0.82
CA LYS A 164 -3.50 12.08 -1.12
C LYS A 164 -2.71 11.39 -2.24
N LEU A 165 -3.00 10.13 -2.52
CA LEU A 165 -2.50 9.35 -3.66
C LEU A 165 -3.36 9.57 -4.91
#